data_0365961e1c40f2938df84da2e89deb75
#
_entry.id   0365961e1c40f2938df84da2e89deb75
#
_cell.length_a   1.000
_cell.length_b   1.000
_cell.length_c   1.000
_cell.angle_alpha   90.00
_cell.angle_beta   90.00
_cell.angle_gamma   90.00
#
_symmetry.space_group_name_H-M   'P 1'
#
loop_
_entity.id
_entity.type
_entity.pdbx_description
1 polymer ?
#
loop_
_entity_poly.entity_id
_entity_poly.type
_entity_poly.pdbx_seq_one_letter_code
_entity_poly.pdbx_strand_id
1 'polypeptide(L)'
;MTEKSKESIKSVVLEELTKIIDQNEIPHGVEYDLIQQFKESTECGHFDERIPHTEACTCLYEQSFKYGRADIVIYHMDGSASVIEVKDGTKGYTHTVSGIGQATLYATQLAMSKGAVSKVRRCLMWSSTGDIQLDALIEIACEKAGVIPLPTASMKQIMACREAHKKTDKRLYGEEMVSHGWK
;
A
#
# COMPACT_ATOMS: atom_id res chain seq x y z
N MET A 1 -3.90 3.72 -55.00
CA MET A 1 -3.08 4.00 -53.82
C MET A 1 -1.96 2.99 -53.77
N THR A 2 -0.73 3.41 -53.92
CA THR A 2 0.45 2.55 -53.97
C THR A 2 0.80 2.08 -52.51
N GLU A 3 1.40 0.90 -52.38
CA GLU A 3 1.80 0.33 -51.05
C GLU A 3 2.68 1.31 -50.24
N LYS A 4 3.56 2.06 -50.89
CA LYS A 4 4.35 3.15 -50.27
C LYS A 4 3.50 4.23 -49.59
N SER A 5 2.31 4.53 -50.10
CA SER A 5 1.39 5.50 -49.52
C SER A 5 0.72 4.97 -48.26
N LYS A 6 0.48 3.66 -48.17
CA LYS A 6 -0.13 3.01 -47.02
C LYS A 6 0.88 2.86 -45.86
N GLU A 7 2.15 2.59 -46.14
CA GLU A 7 3.19 2.51 -45.11
C GLU A 7 3.50 3.89 -44.49
N SER A 8 3.52 4.95 -45.34
CA SER A 8 3.70 6.33 -44.86
C SER A 8 2.55 6.77 -43.92
N ILE A 9 1.31 6.41 -44.25
CA ILE A 9 0.14 6.73 -43.39
C ILE A 9 0.20 5.97 -42.07
N LYS A 10 0.59 4.67 -42.08
CA LYS A 10 0.75 3.88 -40.88
C LYS A 10 1.82 4.45 -39.93
N SER A 11 2.96 4.89 -40.46
CA SER A 11 4.02 5.45 -39.62
C SER A 11 3.61 6.78 -38.99
N VAL A 12 2.92 7.65 -39.72
CA VAL A 12 2.41 8.93 -39.19
C VAL A 12 1.34 8.70 -38.12
N VAL A 13 0.41 7.75 -38.31
CA VAL A 13 -0.61 7.41 -37.32
C VAL A 13 0.01 6.80 -36.06
N LEU A 14 1.04 5.95 -36.22
CA LEU A 14 1.75 5.37 -35.07
C LEU A 14 2.49 6.45 -34.26
N GLU A 15 3.16 7.38 -34.93
CA GLU A 15 3.86 8.50 -34.30
C GLU A 15 2.90 9.44 -33.56
N GLU A 16 1.75 9.73 -34.13
CA GLU A 16 0.71 10.54 -33.49
C GLU A 16 0.09 9.80 -32.29
N LEU A 17 -0.18 8.49 -32.41
CA LEU A 17 -0.65 7.67 -31.30
C LEU A 17 0.38 7.59 -30.17
N THR A 18 1.66 7.44 -30.48
CA THR A 18 2.74 7.43 -29.49
C THR A 18 2.82 8.79 -28.78
N LYS A 19 2.73 9.91 -29.51
CA LYS A 19 2.67 11.25 -28.89
C LYS A 19 1.44 11.44 -28.00
N ILE A 20 0.29 10.90 -28.39
CA ILE A 20 -0.94 10.96 -27.57
C ILE A 20 -0.79 10.10 -26.30
N ILE A 21 -0.13 8.95 -26.41
CA ILE A 21 0.16 8.07 -25.26
C ILE A 21 1.16 8.76 -24.33
N ASP A 22 2.27 9.28 -24.84
CA ASP A 22 3.29 9.99 -24.08
C ASP A 22 2.77 11.30 -23.45
N GLN A 23 1.83 12.00 -24.11
CA GLN A 23 1.18 13.18 -23.55
C GLN A 23 0.09 12.86 -22.54
N ASN A 24 -0.42 11.63 -22.51
CA ASN A 24 -1.37 11.13 -21.53
C ASN A 24 -0.70 10.31 -20.41
N GLU A 25 0.62 10.30 -20.28
CA GLU A 25 1.27 10.00 -19.04
C GLU A 25 0.88 11.09 -18.04
N ILE A 26 -0.32 10.93 -17.46
CA ILE A 26 -0.74 11.65 -16.27
C ILE A 26 0.34 11.33 -15.25
N PRO A 27 1.07 12.34 -14.71
CA PRO A 27 2.04 12.06 -13.67
C PRO A 27 1.30 11.37 -12.51
N HIS A 28 1.54 10.07 -12.40
CA HIS A 28 0.95 9.28 -11.34
C HIS A 28 1.51 9.81 -10.02
N GLY A 29 0.60 10.16 -9.09
CA GLY A 29 1.00 10.67 -7.79
C GLY A 29 1.58 9.56 -6.90
N VAL A 30 2.23 9.94 -5.81
CA VAL A 30 2.86 9.02 -4.84
C VAL A 30 1.91 7.91 -4.37
N GLU A 31 0.62 8.18 -4.22
CA GLU A 31 -0.38 7.17 -3.84
C GLU A 31 -0.51 6.07 -4.90
N TYR A 32 -0.52 6.43 -6.17
CA TYR A 32 -0.52 5.46 -7.27
C TYR A 32 0.75 4.61 -7.27
N ASP A 33 1.91 5.23 -7.11
CA ASP A 33 3.19 4.51 -7.07
C ASP A 33 3.24 3.52 -5.91
N LEU A 34 2.69 3.87 -4.75
CA LEU A 34 2.57 2.97 -3.60
C LEU A 34 1.65 1.77 -3.91
N ILE A 35 0.54 2.00 -4.59
CA ILE A 35 -0.38 0.93 -5.02
C ILE A 35 0.32 -0.01 -6.00
N GLN A 36 1.08 0.52 -6.96
CA GLN A 36 1.84 -0.31 -7.91
C GLN A 36 2.95 -1.11 -7.19
N GLN A 37 3.70 -0.50 -6.28
CA GLN A 37 4.70 -1.20 -5.48
C GLN A 37 4.07 -2.31 -4.62
N PHE A 38 2.90 -2.06 -4.04
CA PHE A 38 2.16 -3.09 -3.31
C PHE A 38 1.77 -4.25 -4.23
N LYS A 39 1.24 -3.96 -5.42
CA LYS A 39 0.88 -4.96 -6.43
C LYS A 39 2.08 -5.81 -6.83
N GLU A 40 3.18 -5.19 -7.19
CA GLU A 40 4.43 -5.87 -7.56
C GLU A 40 4.97 -6.75 -6.41
N SER A 41 4.95 -6.23 -5.17
CA SER A 41 5.35 -6.99 -3.99
C SER A 41 4.51 -8.25 -3.80
N THR A 42 3.19 -8.13 -3.97
CA THR A 42 2.27 -9.27 -3.81
C THR A 42 2.44 -10.30 -4.91
N GLU A 43 2.64 -9.87 -6.15
CA GLU A 43 2.94 -10.75 -7.29
C GLU A 43 4.28 -11.50 -7.11
N CYS A 44 5.25 -10.91 -6.42
CA CYS A 44 6.52 -11.55 -6.07
C CYS A 44 6.46 -12.38 -4.78
N GLY A 45 5.30 -12.54 -4.15
CA GLY A 45 5.15 -13.30 -2.91
C GLY A 45 5.66 -12.60 -1.65
N HIS A 46 5.89 -11.29 -1.70
CA HIS A 46 6.27 -10.49 -0.55
C HIS A 46 5.03 -9.90 0.11
N PHE A 47 4.69 -10.38 1.29
CA PHE A 47 3.49 -9.98 2.02
C PHE A 47 3.87 -9.34 3.35
N ASP A 48 3.07 -8.36 3.78
CA ASP A 48 3.17 -7.81 5.12
C ASP A 48 2.57 -8.81 6.12
N GLU A 49 3.34 -9.25 7.08
CA GLU A 49 2.93 -10.25 8.07
C GLU A 49 1.74 -9.83 8.95
N ARG A 50 1.42 -8.54 8.97
CA ARG A 50 0.24 -8.00 9.67
C ARG A 50 -1.07 -8.24 8.92
N ILE A 51 -0.98 -8.60 7.65
CA ILE A 51 -2.11 -8.92 6.78
C ILE A 51 -1.98 -10.38 6.37
N PRO A 52 -2.97 -11.26 6.65
CA PRO A 52 -2.92 -12.67 6.26
C PRO A 52 -3.12 -12.80 4.75
N HIS A 53 -2.11 -12.46 4.00
CA HIS A 53 -2.11 -12.48 2.56
C HIS A 53 -1.41 -13.75 2.05
N THR A 54 -2.03 -14.43 1.11
CA THR A 54 -1.50 -15.62 0.44
C THR A 54 -1.71 -15.48 -1.06
N GLU A 55 -1.01 -16.25 -1.87
CA GLU A 55 -1.19 -16.29 -3.33
C GLU A 55 -2.63 -16.55 -3.78
N ALA A 56 -3.43 -17.20 -2.93
CA ALA A 56 -4.83 -17.49 -3.21
C ALA A 56 -5.81 -16.33 -2.85
N CYS A 57 -5.31 -15.20 -2.32
CA CYS A 57 -6.13 -14.04 -2.04
C CYS A 57 -6.53 -13.30 -3.34
N THR A 58 -7.70 -12.67 -3.33
CA THR A 58 -8.14 -11.79 -4.41
C THR A 58 -7.93 -10.34 -4.01
N CYS A 59 -7.09 -9.62 -4.75
CA CYS A 59 -6.88 -8.20 -4.58
C CYS A 59 -7.71 -7.40 -5.60
N LEU A 60 -8.50 -6.47 -5.12
CA LEU A 60 -9.22 -5.49 -5.94
C LEU A 60 -8.66 -4.10 -5.66
N TYR A 61 -8.38 -3.37 -6.72
CA TYR A 61 -7.86 -2.00 -6.65
C TYR A 61 -8.97 -1.01 -6.99
N GLU A 62 -8.97 0.13 -6.31
CA GLU A 62 -9.96 1.20 -6.51
C GLU A 62 -11.41 0.71 -6.39
N GLN A 63 -11.69 -0.10 -5.38
CA GLN A 63 -13.02 -0.65 -5.13
C GLN A 63 -14.01 0.45 -4.75
N SER A 64 -15.01 0.67 -5.60
CA SER A 64 -16.06 1.65 -5.35
C SER A 64 -17.08 1.15 -4.33
N PHE A 65 -17.46 2.02 -3.40
CA PHE A 65 -18.53 1.87 -2.44
C PHE A 65 -19.57 2.99 -2.62
N LYS A 66 -20.68 2.92 -1.90
CA LYS A 66 -21.70 3.97 -1.94
C LYS A 66 -21.17 5.34 -1.53
N TYR A 67 -20.26 5.38 -0.58
CA TYR A 67 -19.70 6.60 -0.01
C TYR A 67 -18.17 6.63 -0.19
N GLY A 68 -17.69 6.52 -1.41
CA GLY A 68 -16.29 6.66 -1.76
C GLY A 68 -15.69 5.42 -2.39
N ARG A 69 -14.37 5.37 -2.43
CA ARG A 69 -13.61 4.33 -3.10
C ARG A 69 -12.39 3.98 -2.25
N ALA A 70 -12.23 2.70 -1.92
CA ALA A 70 -11.04 2.20 -1.25
C ALA A 70 -9.94 1.93 -2.28
N ASP A 71 -8.70 2.23 -1.93
CA ASP A 71 -7.57 2.06 -2.82
C ASP A 71 -7.27 0.57 -3.07
N ILE A 72 -7.26 -0.26 -2.00
CA ILE A 72 -7.02 -1.70 -2.13
C ILE A 72 -7.99 -2.45 -1.21
N VAL A 73 -8.61 -3.51 -1.72
CA VAL A 73 -9.39 -4.47 -0.94
C VAL A 73 -8.87 -5.87 -1.21
N ILE A 74 -8.49 -6.59 -0.16
CA ILE A 74 -8.01 -7.96 -0.23
C ILE A 74 -9.06 -8.89 0.38
N TYR A 75 -9.53 -9.85 -0.39
CA TYR A 75 -10.40 -10.92 0.09
C TYR A 75 -9.53 -12.15 0.39
N HIS A 76 -9.55 -12.60 1.62
CA HIS A 76 -8.74 -13.71 2.10
C HIS A 76 -9.47 -15.04 2.02
N MET A 77 -8.71 -16.13 1.94
CA MET A 77 -9.26 -17.50 1.86
C MET A 77 -10.07 -17.92 3.11
N ASP A 78 -9.81 -17.28 4.26
CA ASP A 78 -10.54 -17.54 5.50
C ASP A 78 -11.92 -16.84 5.56
N GLY A 79 -12.33 -16.21 4.47
CA GLY A 79 -13.57 -15.43 4.39
C GLY A 79 -13.49 -14.06 5.05
N SER A 80 -12.31 -13.63 5.49
CA SER A 80 -12.07 -12.25 5.94
C SER A 80 -11.67 -11.34 4.80
N ALA A 81 -11.60 -10.02 5.05
CA ALA A 81 -11.06 -9.05 4.10
C ALA A 81 -10.19 -8.01 4.81
N SER A 82 -9.30 -7.38 4.04
CA SER A 82 -8.54 -6.20 4.46
C SER A 82 -8.83 -5.05 3.52
N VAL A 83 -9.13 -3.89 4.08
CA VAL A 83 -9.30 -2.63 3.33
C VAL A 83 -8.10 -1.77 3.65
N ILE A 84 -7.36 -1.39 2.62
CA ILE A 84 -6.15 -0.57 2.74
C ILE A 84 -6.43 0.77 2.06
N GLU A 85 -6.30 1.83 2.82
CA GLU A 85 -6.28 3.20 2.32
C GLU A 85 -4.84 3.62 2.13
N VAL A 86 -4.52 4.31 1.03
CA VAL A 86 -3.18 4.73 0.67
C VAL A 86 -3.08 6.25 0.74
N LYS A 87 -2.04 6.77 1.35
CA LYS A 87 -1.82 8.21 1.52
C LYS A 87 -0.42 8.65 1.16
N ASP A 88 -0.36 9.79 0.51
CA ASP A 88 0.88 10.53 0.29
C ASP A 88 1.25 11.32 1.55
N GLY A 89 2.22 10.81 2.33
CA GLY A 89 2.68 11.47 3.55
C GLY A 89 3.33 12.83 3.30
N THR A 90 3.83 13.09 2.10
CA THR A 90 4.44 14.38 1.75
C THR A 90 3.42 15.52 1.68
N LYS A 91 2.13 15.22 1.56
CA LYS A 91 1.02 16.19 1.60
C LYS A 91 0.69 16.67 3.03
N GLY A 92 1.42 16.17 4.02
CA GLY A 92 1.29 16.58 5.42
C GLY A 92 0.38 15.70 6.27
N TYR A 93 0.45 15.91 7.60
CA TYR A 93 -0.16 15.00 8.57
C TYR A 93 -1.69 14.91 8.45
N THR A 94 -2.36 16.03 8.19
CA THR A 94 -3.83 16.07 8.08
C THR A 94 -4.33 15.16 6.96
N HIS A 95 -3.62 15.17 5.82
CA HIS A 95 -3.92 14.30 4.69
C HIS A 95 -3.71 12.83 5.07
N THR A 96 -2.59 12.51 5.69
CA THR A 96 -2.25 11.13 6.08
C THR A 96 -3.21 10.59 7.15
N VAL A 97 -3.47 11.37 8.20
CA VAL A 97 -4.36 10.97 9.30
C VAL A 97 -5.82 10.81 8.84
N SER A 98 -6.26 11.57 7.82
CA SER A 98 -7.60 11.40 7.24
C SER A 98 -7.84 9.97 6.71
N GLY A 99 -6.78 9.27 6.31
CA GLY A 99 -6.84 7.88 5.86
C GLY A 99 -7.34 6.91 6.93
N ILE A 100 -7.14 7.20 8.23
CA ILE A 100 -7.69 6.41 9.34
C ILE A 100 -9.22 6.37 9.29
N GLY A 101 -9.84 7.54 9.07
CA GLY A 101 -11.28 7.66 8.92
C GLY A 101 -11.81 7.00 7.65
N GLN A 102 -11.10 7.18 6.54
CA GLN A 102 -11.48 6.59 5.25
C GLN A 102 -11.38 5.05 5.28
N ALA A 103 -10.28 4.48 5.78
CA ALA A 103 -10.13 3.04 5.96
C ALA A 103 -11.26 2.46 6.84
N THR A 104 -11.64 3.17 7.91
CA THR A 104 -12.73 2.77 8.80
C THR A 104 -14.08 2.82 8.10
N LEU A 105 -14.36 3.90 7.33
CA LEU A 105 -15.60 4.06 6.59
C LEU A 105 -15.78 2.95 5.53
N TYR A 106 -14.75 2.69 4.75
CA TYR A 106 -14.83 1.70 3.67
C TYR A 106 -14.89 0.26 4.21
N ALA A 107 -14.14 -0.05 5.26
CA ALA A 107 -14.24 -1.33 5.95
C ALA A 107 -15.63 -1.57 6.55
N THR A 108 -16.25 -0.52 7.09
CA THR A 108 -17.63 -0.60 7.62
C THR A 108 -18.62 -0.85 6.49
N GLN A 109 -18.49 -0.14 5.36
CA GLN A 109 -19.37 -0.36 4.20
C GLN A 109 -19.22 -1.79 3.65
N LEU A 110 -17.98 -2.31 3.60
CA LEU A 110 -17.72 -3.68 3.17
C LEU A 110 -18.36 -4.69 4.14
N ALA A 111 -18.19 -4.51 5.45
CA ALA A 111 -18.77 -5.38 6.47
C ALA A 111 -20.31 -5.38 6.46
N MET A 112 -20.92 -4.26 6.06
CA MET A 112 -22.38 -4.14 5.93
C MET A 112 -22.90 -4.63 4.58
N SER A 113 -22.05 -4.90 3.61
CA SER A 113 -22.46 -5.42 2.31
C SER A 113 -22.97 -6.86 2.46
N LYS A 114 -24.05 -7.19 1.74
CA LYS A 114 -24.62 -8.55 1.74
C LYS A 114 -23.67 -9.49 1.00
N GLY A 115 -22.90 -10.26 1.69
CA GLY A 115 -21.97 -11.20 1.06
C GLY A 115 -20.87 -11.70 1.98
N ALA A 116 -21.18 -11.93 3.24
CA ALA A 116 -20.44 -12.83 4.14
C ALA A 116 -18.92 -12.62 4.21
N VAL A 117 -18.48 -11.38 4.47
CA VAL A 117 -17.13 -11.20 4.99
C VAL A 117 -17.18 -11.40 6.50
N SER A 118 -16.48 -12.42 7.02
CA SER A 118 -16.52 -12.79 8.44
C SER A 118 -15.85 -11.75 9.35
N LYS A 119 -14.82 -11.08 8.84
CA LYS A 119 -14.04 -10.05 9.53
C LYS A 119 -13.42 -9.11 8.51
N VAL A 120 -13.48 -7.81 8.77
CA VAL A 120 -12.82 -6.80 7.94
C VAL A 120 -11.72 -6.10 8.75
N ARG A 121 -10.49 -6.14 8.25
CA ARG A 121 -9.35 -5.40 8.79
C ARG A 121 -9.28 -4.03 8.10
N ARG A 122 -8.95 -3.02 8.88
CA ARG A 122 -8.74 -1.65 8.43
C ARG A 122 -7.26 -1.39 8.40
N CYS A 123 -6.72 -0.92 7.30
CA CYS A 123 -5.29 -0.68 7.16
C CYS A 123 -5.06 0.72 6.56
N LEU A 124 -3.99 1.38 6.99
CA LEU A 124 -3.51 2.62 6.41
C LEU A 124 -2.08 2.42 5.94
N MET A 125 -1.84 2.63 4.66
CA MET A 125 -0.52 2.65 4.04
C MET A 125 -0.15 4.10 3.72
N TRP A 126 1.08 4.51 3.99
CA TRP A 126 1.52 5.86 3.62
C TRP A 126 3.01 5.92 3.29
N SER A 127 3.37 6.87 2.42
CA SER A 127 4.78 7.26 2.23
C SER A 127 5.26 8.07 3.43
N SER A 128 6.59 8.10 3.67
CA SER A 128 7.12 8.92 4.76
C SER A 128 6.69 10.39 4.62
N THR A 129 6.35 11.00 5.75
CA THR A 129 6.08 12.43 5.84
C THR A 129 7.35 13.27 5.76
N GLY A 130 8.54 12.62 5.82
CA GLY A 130 9.83 13.27 5.97
C GLY A 130 10.20 13.58 7.43
N ASP A 131 9.27 13.39 8.37
CA ASP A 131 9.47 13.55 9.80
C ASP A 131 9.23 12.21 10.51
N ILE A 132 10.32 11.63 11.03
CA ILE A 132 10.28 10.31 11.70
C ILE A 132 9.39 10.34 12.96
N GLN A 133 9.35 11.47 13.68
CA GLN A 133 8.50 11.59 14.88
C GLN A 133 7.03 11.63 14.50
N LEU A 134 6.71 12.32 13.42
CA LEU A 134 5.36 12.38 12.90
C LEU A 134 4.91 11.01 12.35
N ASP A 135 5.76 10.32 11.59
CA ASP A 135 5.46 8.97 11.12
C ASP A 135 5.18 8.00 12.28
N ALA A 136 6.00 8.04 13.35
CA ALA A 136 5.78 7.25 14.55
C ALA A 136 4.46 7.63 15.27
N LEU A 137 4.11 8.89 15.31
CA LEU A 137 2.86 9.37 15.92
C LEU A 137 1.64 8.89 15.12
N ILE A 138 1.71 8.90 13.79
CA ILE A 138 0.67 8.36 12.90
C ILE A 138 0.49 6.86 13.14
N GLU A 139 1.59 6.11 13.28
CA GLU A 139 1.55 4.67 13.59
C GLU A 139 0.81 4.41 14.90
N ILE A 140 1.16 5.12 15.98
CA ILE A 140 0.48 5.04 17.27
C ILE A 140 -1.01 5.41 17.17
N ALA A 141 -1.33 6.45 16.39
CA ALA A 141 -2.72 6.87 16.18
C ALA A 141 -3.54 5.78 15.45
N CYS A 142 -2.95 5.14 14.44
CA CYS A 142 -3.57 4.00 13.76
C CYS A 142 -3.86 2.87 14.74
N GLU A 143 -2.89 2.46 15.54
CA GLU A 143 -3.05 1.39 16.54
C GLU A 143 -4.17 1.72 17.54
N LYS A 144 -4.19 2.95 18.09
CA LYS A 144 -5.25 3.40 19.00
C LYS A 144 -6.63 3.43 18.37
N ALA A 145 -6.71 3.69 17.06
CA ALA A 145 -7.95 3.64 16.29
C ALA A 145 -8.34 2.21 15.85
N GLY A 146 -7.51 1.20 16.15
CA GLY A 146 -7.70 -0.17 15.67
C GLY A 146 -7.53 -0.30 14.14
N VAL A 147 -6.69 0.54 13.55
CA VAL A 147 -6.27 0.49 12.15
C VAL A 147 -4.86 -0.08 12.10
N ILE A 148 -4.61 -1.01 11.20
CA ILE A 148 -3.28 -1.61 11.03
C ILE A 148 -2.40 -0.62 10.27
N PRO A 149 -1.30 -0.13 10.87
CA PRO A 149 -0.39 0.77 10.18
C PRO A 149 0.51 -0.01 9.21
N LEU A 150 0.69 0.52 8.00
CA LEU A 150 1.55 -0.03 6.94
C LEU A 150 2.51 1.06 6.41
N PRO A 151 3.43 1.58 7.24
CA PRO A 151 4.36 2.63 6.84
C PRO A 151 5.37 2.07 5.83
N THR A 152 5.39 2.57 4.60
CA THR A 152 6.22 1.99 3.53
C THR A 152 7.69 2.37 3.59
N ALA A 153 8.01 3.58 4.02
CA ALA A 153 9.40 4.08 4.03
C ALA A 153 10.06 3.98 5.41
N SER A 154 9.34 4.32 6.49
CA SER A 154 9.89 4.24 7.85
C SER A 154 10.12 2.79 8.28
N MET A 155 9.27 1.85 7.85
CA MET A 155 9.44 0.43 8.18
C MET A 155 10.72 -0.17 7.61
N LYS A 156 11.07 0.12 6.36
CA LYS A 156 12.35 -0.38 5.80
C LYS A 156 13.55 0.14 6.58
N GLN A 157 13.53 1.41 7.00
CA GLN A 157 14.58 2.00 7.81
C GLN A 157 14.58 1.48 9.25
N ILE A 158 13.42 1.40 9.88
CA ILE A 158 13.29 0.86 11.25
C ILE A 158 13.67 -0.61 11.29
N MET A 159 13.24 -1.43 10.32
CA MET A 159 13.65 -2.83 10.25
C MET A 159 15.13 -2.98 9.96
N ALA A 160 15.70 -2.18 9.06
CA ALA A 160 17.16 -2.16 8.82
C ALA A 160 17.93 -1.73 10.06
N CYS A 161 17.46 -0.73 10.82
CA CYS A 161 18.05 -0.32 12.08
C CYS A 161 17.91 -1.40 13.17
N ARG A 162 16.73 -2.04 13.29
CA ARG A 162 16.50 -3.15 14.23
C ARG A 162 17.39 -4.35 13.90
N GLU A 163 17.54 -4.70 12.62
CA GLU A 163 18.43 -5.77 12.21
C GLU A 163 19.92 -5.42 12.45
N ALA A 164 20.31 -4.17 12.18
CA ALA A 164 21.66 -3.70 12.49
C ALA A 164 21.93 -3.74 14.00
N HIS A 165 20.97 -3.30 14.84
CA HIS A 165 21.07 -3.43 16.29
C HIS A 165 21.19 -4.88 16.75
N LYS A 166 20.31 -5.76 16.28
CA LYS A 166 20.37 -7.20 16.60
C LYS A 166 21.72 -7.82 16.23
N LYS A 167 22.27 -7.45 15.06
CA LYS A 167 23.61 -7.92 14.65
C LYS A 167 24.73 -7.36 15.54
N THR A 168 24.61 -6.12 16.00
CA THR A 168 25.57 -5.48 16.89
C THR A 168 25.49 -6.07 18.29
N ASP A 169 24.28 -6.24 18.83
CA ASP A 169 24.04 -6.84 20.14
C ASP A 169 24.51 -8.30 20.18
N LYS A 170 24.27 -9.06 19.13
CA LYS A 170 24.75 -10.43 18.99
C LYS A 170 26.30 -10.50 18.95
N ARG A 171 26.95 -9.51 18.34
CA ARG A 171 28.43 -9.39 18.33
C ARG A 171 29.01 -9.00 19.66
N LEU A 172 28.33 -8.13 20.41
CA LEU A 172 28.85 -7.57 21.69
C LEU A 172 28.50 -8.46 22.88
N TYR A 173 27.34 -9.09 22.90
CA TYR A 173 26.79 -9.75 24.09
C TYR A 173 26.48 -11.25 23.92
N GLY A 174 26.70 -11.81 22.72
CA GLY A 174 26.39 -13.20 22.43
C GLY A 174 24.90 -13.50 22.22
N GLU A 175 24.57 -14.74 21.89
CA GLU A 175 23.19 -15.13 21.49
C GLU A 175 22.19 -15.11 22.63
N GLU A 176 22.61 -15.36 23.87
CA GLU A 176 21.70 -15.48 25.03
C GLU A 176 21.07 -14.17 25.48
N MET A 177 21.74 -13.03 25.31
CA MET A 177 21.20 -11.73 25.73
C MET A 177 20.17 -11.14 24.76
N VAL A 178 20.18 -11.56 23.49
CA VAL A 178 19.25 -11.04 22.47
C VAL A 178 17.83 -11.59 22.66
N SER A 179 17.67 -12.74 23.34
CA SER A 179 16.38 -13.39 23.55
C SER A 179 15.52 -12.77 24.67
N HIS A 180 16.09 -11.92 25.54
CA HIS A 180 15.45 -11.40 26.76
C HIS A 180 15.11 -9.90 26.75
N GLY A 181 15.49 -9.16 25.72
CA GLY A 181 15.48 -7.71 25.75
C GLY A 181 14.26 -6.95 25.21
N TRP A 182 13.35 -7.60 24.52
CA TRP A 182 12.21 -6.91 23.90
C TRP A 182 10.92 -7.76 23.94
N LYS A 183 10.25 -7.72 25.06
CA LYS A 183 8.84 -8.09 25.17
C LYS A 183 7.96 -6.84 25.17
#